data_36eb4bef2853938882b2dc8a0c283986
#
_entry.id   36eb4bef2853938882b2dc8a0c283986
#
_cell.length_a   1.000
_cell.length_b   1.000
_cell.length_c   1.000
_cell.angle_alpha   90.00
_cell.angle_beta   90.00
_cell.angle_gamma   90.00
#
_symmetry.space_group_name_H-M   'P 1'
#
loop_
_entity.id
_entity.type
_entity.pdbx_description
1 polymer ?
#
loop_
_entity_poly.entity_id
_entity_poly.type
_entity_poly.pdbx_seq_one_letter_code
_entity_poly.pdbx_strand_id
1 'polypeptide(L)' 'MRPNRFYDVIRIGPVRVGTFNNGRGQTRHTAACTAPECGFSTEHRDRSAAELTARTHRCNP' A
#
# COMPACT_ATOMS: atom_id res chain seq x y z
N MET A 1 -8.24 21.08 -7.50
CA MET A 1 -7.60 20.32 -6.45
C MET A 1 -7.48 18.86 -6.78
N ARG A 2 -6.36 18.35 -6.54
CA ARG A 2 -6.12 17.00 -6.92
C ARG A 2 -6.24 16.08 -5.73
N PRO A 3 -6.99 15.02 -5.81
CA PRO A 3 -7.09 14.10 -4.69
C PRO A 3 -5.76 13.40 -4.43
N ASN A 4 -5.73 12.59 -3.41
CA ASN A 4 -4.53 11.86 -3.06
C ASN A 4 -4.06 11.03 -4.24
N ARG A 5 -2.80 11.16 -4.57
CA ARG A 5 -2.20 10.37 -5.63
C ARG A 5 -1.10 9.53 -5.05
N PHE A 6 -1.08 8.28 -5.46
CA PHE A 6 -0.02 7.39 -5.04
C PHE A 6 1.21 7.65 -5.90
N TYR A 7 2.34 7.68 -5.26
CA TYR A 7 3.62 7.77 -5.96
C TYR A 7 4.59 6.80 -5.31
N ASP A 8 5.75 6.61 -5.93
CA ASP A 8 6.72 5.62 -5.48
C ASP A 8 6.09 4.26 -5.31
N VAL A 9 5.24 3.91 -6.27
CA VAL A 9 4.55 2.63 -6.20
C VAL A 9 5.50 1.53 -6.61
N ILE A 10 5.61 0.51 -5.76
CA ILE A 10 6.37 -0.67 -6.09
C ILE A 10 5.48 -1.89 -5.93
N ARG A 11 5.92 -2.99 -6.48
CA ARG A 11 5.15 -4.22 -6.42
C ARG A 11 5.99 -5.29 -5.75
N ILE A 12 5.41 -5.92 -4.75
CA ILE A 12 6.04 -7.02 -4.04
C ILE A 12 5.09 -8.21 -4.13
N GLY A 13 5.39 -9.13 -5.05
CA GLY A 13 4.47 -10.23 -5.32
C GLY A 13 3.15 -9.67 -5.84
N PRO A 14 2.02 -10.11 -5.30
CA PRO A 14 0.72 -9.59 -5.70
C PRO A 14 0.35 -8.27 -5.03
N VAL A 15 1.21 -7.75 -4.16
CA VAL A 15 0.88 -6.57 -3.36
C VAL A 15 1.55 -5.34 -3.95
N ARG A 16 0.80 -4.26 -3.99
CA ARG A 16 1.33 -2.96 -4.39
C ARG A 16 1.52 -2.10 -3.15
N VAL A 17 2.68 -1.47 -3.06
CA VAL A 17 2.96 -0.53 -1.99
C VAL A 17 3.12 0.84 -2.62
N GLY A 18 2.31 1.77 -2.17
CA GLY A 18 2.36 3.13 -2.69
C GLY A 18 2.36 4.15 -1.56
N THR A 19 2.84 5.34 -1.87
CA THR A 19 2.89 6.44 -0.92
C THR A 19 1.88 7.48 -1.34
N PHE A 20 1.21 8.08 -0.39
CA PHE A 20 0.27 9.15 -0.69
C PHE A 20 0.26 10.16 0.44
N ASN A 21 -0.26 11.33 0.12
CA ASN A 21 -0.40 12.41 1.08
C ASN A 21 -1.87 12.52 1.45
N ASN A 22 -2.16 12.51 2.74
CA ASN A 22 -3.55 12.39 3.18
C ASN A 22 -4.30 13.72 3.24
N GLY A 23 -3.74 14.77 2.67
CA GLY A 23 -4.42 16.05 2.67
C GLY A 23 -4.17 16.91 3.89
N ARG A 24 -3.62 16.34 4.94
CA ARG A 24 -3.21 17.09 6.12
C ARG A 24 -1.72 17.32 6.15
N GLY A 25 -1.05 17.03 5.04
CA GLY A 25 0.39 17.15 5.00
C GLY A 25 1.13 15.96 5.54
N GLN A 26 0.44 14.89 5.83
CA GLN A 26 1.06 13.67 6.36
C GLN A 26 1.24 12.68 5.23
N THR A 27 2.41 12.06 5.23
CA THR A 27 2.72 11.03 4.25
C THR A 27 2.34 9.67 4.82
N ARG A 28 1.62 8.91 4.03
CA ARG A 28 1.19 7.57 4.41
C ARG A 28 1.54 6.60 3.32
N HIS A 29 1.64 5.34 3.70
CA HIS A 29 2.00 4.28 2.78
C HIS A 29 0.93 3.21 2.83
N THR A 30 0.53 2.74 1.65
CA THR A 30 -0.54 1.75 1.55
C THR A 30 0.00 0.49 0.91
N ALA A 31 -0.34 -0.65 1.47
CA ALA A 31 -0.07 -1.95 0.88
C ALA A 31 -1.40 -2.58 0.52
N ALA A 32 -1.59 -2.90 -0.74
CA ALA A 32 -2.85 -3.45 -1.21
C ALA A 32 -2.59 -4.59 -2.17
N CYS A 33 -3.28 -5.69 -1.95
CA CYS A 33 -3.13 -6.86 -2.81
C CYS A 33 -3.96 -6.66 -4.06
N THR A 34 -3.37 -7.02 -5.21
CA THR A 34 -4.05 -6.86 -6.49
C THR A 34 -4.76 -8.14 -6.93
N ALA A 35 -4.65 -9.21 -6.17
CA ALA A 35 -5.33 -10.44 -6.53
C ALA A 35 -6.85 -10.23 -6.46
N PRO A 36 -7.59 -10.73 -7.44
CA PRO A 36 -9.01 -10.40 -7.55
C PRO A 36 -9.85 -10.80 -6.35
N GLU A 37 -9.47 -11.83 -5.64
CA GLU A 37 -10.29 -12.32 -4.55
C GLU A 37 -9.69 -12.06 -3.19
N CYS A 38 -8.64 -11.26 -3.12
CA CYS A 38 -7.94 -11.07 -1.87
C CYS A 38 -8.49 -9.90 -1.05
N GLY A 39 -8.68 -8.76 -1.65
CA GLY A 39 -9.23 -7.62 -0.94
C GLY A 39 -8.36 -7.07 0.18
N PHE A 40 -7.12 -7.52 0.28
CA PHE A 40 -6.23 -7.06 1.34
C PHE A 40 -5.79 -5.62 1.08
N SER A 41 -5.85 -4.80 2.13
CA SER A 41 -5.42 -3.41 2.02
C SER A 41 -5.12 -2.88 3.42
N THR A 42 -3.94 -2.27 3.59
CA THR A 42 -3.55 -1.69 4.86
C THR A 42 -2.86 -0.36 4.64
N GLU A 43 -2.86 0.45 5.67
CA GLU A 43 -2.20 1.74 5.64
C GLU A 43 -1.19 1.80 6.79
N HIS A 44 -0.02 2.36 6.52
CA HIS A 44 1.06 2.44 7.49
C HIS A 44 1.70 3.81 7.46
N ARG A 45 2.26 4.20 8.59
CA ARG A 45 3.02 5.44 8.67
C ARG A 45 4.39 5.31 8.05
N ASP A 46 4.99 4.13 8.15
CA ASP A 46 6.35 3.91 7.70
C ASP A 46 6.34 3.06 6.44
N ARG A 47 7.18 3.45 5.50
CA ARG A 47 7.29 2.68 4.27
C ARG A 47 7.81 1.27 4.57
N SER A 48 8.77 1.16 5.49
CA SER A 48 9.31 -0.17 5.81
C SER A 48 8.22 -1.07 6.38
N ALA A 49 7.30 -0.52 7.16
CA ALA A 49 6.19 -1.32 7.67
C ALA A 49 5.29 -1.80 6.55
N ALA A 50 5.00 -0.92 5.59
CA ALA A 50 4.17 -1.30 4.45
C ALA A 50 4.86 -2.37 3.62
N GLU A 51 6.16 -2.23 3.41
CA GLU A 51 6.90 -3.21 2.64
C GLU A 51 6.96 -4.55 3.35
N LEU A 52 7.15 -4.52 4.66
CA LEU A 52 7.16 -5.76 5.44
C LEU A 52 5.81 -6.46 5.33
N THR A 53 4.74 -5.70 5.46
CA THR A 53 3.41 -6.27 5.33
C THR A 53 3.22 -6.91 3.95
N ALA A 54 3.71 -6.21 2.92
CA ALA A 54 3.59 -6.74 1.56
C ALA A 54 4.38 -8.04 1.39
N ARG A 55 5.57 -8.09 1.99
CA ARG A 55 6.40 -9.27 1.86
C ARG A 55 5.83 -10.48 2.59
N THR A 56 5.16 -10.23 3.70
CA THR A 56 4.64 -11.31 4.52
C THR A 56 3.20 -11.66 4.18
N HIS A 57 2.57 -10.85 3.34
CA HIS A 57 1.19 -11.09 2.96
C HIS A 57 1.08 -12.33 2.09
N ARG A 58 0.08 -13.14 2.36
CA ARG A 58 -0.24 -14.29 1.55
C ARG A 58 -1.70 -14.28 1.23
N CYS A 59 -2.00 -14.39 -0.06
CA CYS A 59 -3.38 -14.51 -0.47
C CYS A 59 -3.85 -15.92 -0.16
N ASN A 60 -4.97 -15.95 0.49
CA ASN A 60 -5.50 -17.23 0.93
C ASN A 60 -6.89 -17.36 0.34
N PRO A 61 -7.00 -17.91 -0.85
CA PRO A 61 -8.28 -17.96 -1.55
C PRO A 61 -9.32 -18.82 -0.87
#